data_8768c6b6360661f4cec05d2f1a90c7eb
#
_entry.id   8768c6b6360661f4cec05d2f1a90c7eb
#
_cell.length_a   1.000
_cell.length_b   1.000
_cell.length_c   1.000
_cell.angle_alpha   90.00
_cell.angle_beta   90.00
_cell.angle_gamma   90.00
#
_symmetry.space_group_name_H-M   'P 1'
#
loop_
_entity.id
_entity.type
_entity.pdbx_description
1 polymer ?
#
loop_
_entity_poly.entity_id
_entity_poly.type
_entity_poly.pdbx_seq_one_letter_code
_entity_poly.pdbx_strand_id
1 'polypeptide(L)'
;MKILEEITRRSGGIKLREDNILFMLSNRLKDICNREGIFIMSATQLNGDYQTSETPDQNLLRGAKSIADKIDFGAILLMAKEDDYTGLEKILATGTFDKPTIKISVYKNRRGRYKGIYLWCKADLGVCRIRPLFATGWDYELIPIDDTRIHIASAFPDDENED
;
A
#
# COMPACT_ATOMS: atom_id res chain seq x y z
N MET A 1 -21.91 -3.89 -6.57
CA MET A 1 -23.03 -3.72 -7.52
C MET A 1 -24.13 -2.83 -6.96
N LYS A 2 -24.77 -3.11 -5.81
CA LYS A 2 -25.88 -2.30 -5.25
C LYS A 2 -25.58 -0.81 -5.05
N ILE A 3 -24.37 -0.43 -4.63
CA ILE A 3 -23.98 0.98 -4.42
C ILE A 3 -23.94 1.76 -5.75
N LEU A 4 -23.43 1.14 -6.81
CA LEU A 4 -23.40 1.74 -8.16
C LEU A 4 -24.81 1.97 -8.72
N GLU A 5 -25.71 1.02 -8.52
CA GLU A 5 -27.11 1.13 -8.92
C GLU A 5 -27.82 2.27 -8.18
N GLU A 6 -27.57 2.41 -6.88
CA GLU A 6 -28.14 3.48 -6.07
C GLU A 6 -27.61 4.86 -6.47
N ILE A 7 -26.31 4.98 -6.74
CA ILE A 7 -25.70 6.24 -7.23
C ILE A 7 -26.30 6.60 -8.61
N THR A 8 -26.40 5.65 -9.51
CA THR A 8 -27.01 5.87 -10.85
C THR A 8 -28.47 6.30 -10.73
N ARG A 9 -29.25 5.68 -9.84
CA ARG A 9 -30.65 6.06 -9.59
C ARG A 9 -30.76 7.50 -9.05
N ARG A 10 -29.90 7.90 -8.13
CA ARG A 10 -29.89 9.26 -7.54
C ARG A 10 -29.39 10.34 -8.49
N SER A 11 -28.56 9.99 -9.47
CA SER A 11 -28.05 10.91 -10.48
C SER A 11 -28.97 11.10 -11.71
N GLY A 12 -30.25 10.73 -11.59
CA GLY A 12 -31.21 10.88 -12.68
C GLY A 12 -31.00 9.93 -13.86
N GLY A 13 -30.39 8.77 -13.63
CA GLY A 13 -30.16 7.76 -14.67
C GLY A 13 -28.90 7.97 -15.50
N ILE A 14 -28.09 8.96 -15.20
CA ILE A 14 -26.78 9.17 -15.86
C ILE A 14 -25.85 8.02 -15.44
N LYS A 15 -25.47 7.18 -16.37
CA LYS A 15 -24.51 6.11 -16.14
C LYS A 15 -23.10 6.71 -15.97
N LEU A 16 -22.69 6.95 -14.71
CA LEU A 16 -21.34 7.40 -14.40
C LEU A 16 -20.34 6.29 -14.69
N ARG A 17 -19.20 6.64 -15.27
CA ARG A 17 -18.09 5.71 -15.46
C ARG A 17 -17.50 5.31 -14.10
N GLU A 18 -17.03 4.07 -13.98
CA GLU A 18 -16.45 3.51 -12.75
C GLU A 18 -15.30 4.37 -12.22
N ASP A 19 -14.43 4.88 -13.08
CA ASP A 19 -13.32 5.75 -12.73
C ASP A 19 -13.77 7.07 -12.06
N ASN A 20 -14.85 7.68 -12.55
CA ASN A 20 -15.42 8.88 -11.97
C ASN A 20 -16.00 8.62 -10.57
N ILE A 21 -16.66 7.47 -10.39
CA ILE A 21 -17.20 7.07 -9.09
C ILE A 21 -16.08 6.83 -8.08
N LEU A 22 -15.03 6.13 -8.48
CA LEU A 22 -13.87 5.87 -7.64
C LEU A 22 -13.13 7.18 -7.28
N PHE A 23 -13.02 8.10 -8.22
CA PHE A 23 -12.48 9.44 -7.96
C PHE A 23 -13.31 10.22 -6.92
N MET A 24 -14.62 10.27 -7.09
CA MET A 24 -15.51 10.93 -6.14
C MET A 24 -15.43 10.30 -4.75
N LEU A 25 -15.41 8.96 -4.69
CA LEU A 25 -15.28 8.22 -3.44
C LEU A 25 -13.96 8.53 -2.75
N SER A 26 -12.84 8.53 -3.48
CA SER A 26 -11.52 8.82 -2.91
C SER A 26 -11.43 10.25 -2.33
N ASN A 27 -12.02 11.24 -2.99
CA ASN A 27 -12.13 12.59 -2.46
C ASN A 27 -12.92 12.61 -1.15
N ARG A 28 -14.10 11.95 -1.12
CA ARG A 28 -14.94 11.89 0.08
C ARG A 28 -14.26 11.19 1.25
N LEU A 29 -13.56 10.07 0.99
CA LEU A 29 -12.80 9.38 2.03
C LEU A 29 -11.68 10.27 2.58
N LYS A 30 -10.97 11.02 1.71
CA LYS A 30 -9.94 11.97 2.15
C LYS A 30 -10.51 13.10 2.99
N ASP A 31 -11.66 13.65 2.60
CA ASP A 31 -12.36 14.69 3.37
C ASP A 31 -12.76 14.19 4.77
N ILE A 32 -13.27 12.95 4.85
CA ILE A 32 -13.61 12.32 6.13
C ILE A 32 -12.35 12.15 7.00
N CYS A 33 -11.25 11.61 6.43
CA CYS A 33 -9.98 11.47 7.17
C CYS A 33 -9.52 12.81 7.75
N ASN A 34 -9.57 13.87 6.95
CA ASN A 34 -9.10 15.19 7.37
C ASN A 34 -10.02 15.82 8.44
N ARG A 35 -11.35 15.66 8.31
CA ARG A 35 -12.33 16.24 9.21
C ARG A 35 -12.37 15.53 10.56
N GLU A 36 -12.31 14.19 10.53
CA GLU A 36 -12.47 13.38 11.74
C GLU A 36 -11.11 12.99 12.36
N GLY A 37 -9.99 13.36 11.75
CA GLY A 37 -8.66 13.02 12.25
C GLY A 37 -8.38 11.51 12.28
N ILE A 38 -8.99 10.74 11.37
CA ILE A 38 -8.88 9.27 11.34
C ILE A 38 -7.98 8.78 10.21
N PHE A 39 -7.49 7.55 10.35
CA PHE A 39 -6.81 6.80 9.31
C PHE A 39 -7.77 5.83 8.62
N ILE A 40 -7.79 5.84 7.28
CA ILE A 40 -8.55 4.87 6.49
C ILE A 40 -7.59 4.06 5.62
N MET A 41 -7.65 2.74 5.76
CA MET A 41 -6.97 1.80 4.88
C MET A 41 -7.99 1.12 3.99
N SER A 42 -7.74 1.10 2.67
CA SER A 42 -8.59 0.41 1.70
C SER A 42 -7.74 -0.38 0.72
N ALA A 43 -8.32 -1.38 0.11
CA ALA A 43 -7.69 -2.20 -0.91
C ALA A 43 -8.50 -2.18 -2.20
N THR A 44 -7.82 -2.27 -3.33
CA THR A 44 -8.41 -2.40 -4.66
C THR A 44 -7.65 -3.46 -5.46
N GLN A 45 -8.28 -3.96 -6.51
CA GLN A 45 -7.64 -4.93 -7.40
C GLN A 45 -6.71 -4.24 -8.40
N LEU A 46 -5.68 -4.95 -8.81
CA LEU A 46 -4.82 -4.55 -9.92
C LEU A 46 -5.53 -4.83 -11.26
N ASN A 47 -5.16 -4.08 -12.29
CA ASN A 47 -5.51 -4.42 -13.67
C ASN A 47 -4.69 -5.62 -14.17
N GLY A 48 -5.01 -6.15 -15.37
CA GLY A 48 -4.30 -7.32 -15.92
C GLY A 48 -2.82 -7.08 -16.24
N ASP A 49 -2.40 -5.83 -16.38
CA ASP A 49 -1.04 -5.46 -16.79
C ASP A 49 0.01 -5.71 -15.71
N TYR A 50 -0.41 -6.02 -14.47
CA TYR A 50 0.52 -6.28 -13.35
C TYR A 50 1.46 -7.47 -13.59
N GLN A 51 1.11 -8.38 -14.52
CA GLN A 51 1.92 -9.55 -14.84
C GLN A 51 3.13 -9.21 -15.72
N THR A 52 2.99 -8.18 -16.56
CA THR A 52 3.99 -7.78 -17.57
C THR A 52 4.69 -6.47 -17.22
N SER A 53 4.23 -5.76 -16.19
CA SER A 53 4.84 -4.50 -15.79
C SER A 53 6.18 -4.71 -15.09
N GLU A 54 7.20 -4.01 -15.55
CA GLU A 54 8.54 -4.02 -14.93
C GLU A 54 8.54 -3.34 -13.57
N THR A 55 7.78 -2.24 -13.42
CA THR A 55 7.69 -1.49 -12.15
C THR A 55 6.23 -1.45 -11.66
N PRO A 56 5.94 -2.09 -10.51
CA PRO A 56 4.62 -2.03 -9.92
C PRO A 56 4.36 -0.65 -9.28
N ASP A 57 3.63 0.18 -10.01
CA ASP A 57 3.26 1.53 -9.59
C ASP A 57 1.75 1.78 -9.68
N GLN A 58 1.33 3.04 -9.51
CA GLN A 58 -0.07 3.47 -9.56
C GLN A 58 -0.79 3.16 -10.89
N ASN A 59 -0.05 2.92 -11.99
CA ASN A 59 -0.64 2.62 -13.30
C ASN A 59 -1.31 1.25 -13.33
N LEU A 60 -0.94 0.37 -12.40
CA LEU A 60 -1.52 -0.96 -12.23
C LEU A 60 -2.84 -0.97 -11.47
N LEU A 61 -3.27 0.16 -10.91
CA LEU A 61 -4.54 0.25 -10.20
C LEU A 61 -5.70 0.21 -11.20
N ARG A 62 -6.60 -0.75 -11.02
CA ARG A 62 -7.80 -0.87 -11.85
C ARG A 62 -8.68 0.36 -11.70
N GLY A 63 -8.92 1.05 -12.81
CA GLY A 63 -9.94 2.10 -12.93
C GLY A 63 -9.59 3.46 -12.35
N ALA A 64 -8.43 3.65 -11.68
CA ALA A 64 -8.23 4.95 -11.04
C ALA A 64 -6.79 5.35 -10.73
N LYS A 65 -6.04 5.81 -11.73
CA LYS A 65 -4.84 6.64 -11.47
C LYS A 65 -5.16 7.81 -10.52
N SER A 66 -6.35 8.38 -10.63
CA SER A 66 -6.85 9.49 -9.82
C SER A 66 -7.00 9.16 -8.32
N ILE A 67 -7.20 7.89 -7.93
CA ILE A 67 -7.18 7.48 -6.52
C ILE A 67 -5.78 7.70 -5.94
N ALA A 68 -4.74 7.34 -6.70
CA ALA A 68 -3.35 7.49 -6.27
C ALA A 68 -3.00 8.94 -5.90
N ASP A 69 -3.66 9.93 -6.51
CA ASP A 69 -3.42 11.35 -6.21
C ASP A 69 -3.94 11.77 -4.82
N LYS A 70 -4.95 11.08 -4.32
CA LYS A 70 -5.65 11.44 -3.06
C LYS A 70 -5.10 10.72 -1.83
N ILE A 71 -4.40 9.62 -1.99
CA ILE A 71 -3.84 8.85 -0.89
C ILE A 71 -2.51 9.43 -0.40
N ASP A 72 -2.20 9.24 0.87
CA ASP A 72 -0.91 9.62 1.46
C ASP A 72 0.11 8.49 1.38
N PHE A 73 -0.35 7.24 1.42
CA PHE A 73 0.46 6.05 1.29
C PHE A 73 -0.15 5.10 0.27
N GLY A 74 0.66 4.56 -0.62
CA GLY A 74 0.25 3.58 -1.63
C GLY A 74 1.27 2.47 -1.77
N ALA A 75 0.77 1.24 -1.70
CA ALA A 75 1.59 0.05 -1.85
C ALA A 75 0.87 -1.01 -2.68
N ILE A 76 1.64 -1.82 -3.39
CA ILE A 76 1.14 -2.95 -4.19
C ILE A 76 1.75 -4.22 -3.64
N LEU A 77 0.89 -5.19 -3.30
CA LEU A 77 1.30 -6.49 -2.79
C LEU A 77 1.30 -7.49 -3.94
N LEU A 78 2.45 -8.14 -4.17
CA LEU A 78 2.68 -9.10 -5.23
C LEU A 78 3.37 -10.36 -4.68
N MET A 79 3.15 -11.49 -5.33
CA MET A 79 3.99 -12.67 -5.09
C MET A 79 5.39 -12.42 -5.65
N ALA A 80 6.42 -12.87 -4.95
CA ALA A 80 7.78 -12.86 -5.46
C ALA A 80 7.91 -13.85 -6.65
N LYS A 81 8.61 -13.42 -7.70
CA LYS A 81 8.82 -14.19 -8.95
C LYS A 81 10.29 -14.61 -9.08
N GLU A 82 10.58 -15.48 -10.04
CA GLU A 82 11.97 -15.93 -10.31
C GLU A 82 12.91 -14.77 -10.69
N ASP A 83 12.41 -13.79 -11.46
CA ASP A 83 13.20 -12.60 -11.80
C ASP A 83 13.59 -11.80 -10.54
N ASP A 84 12.71 -11.75 -9.55
CA ASP A 84 13.00 -11.10 -8.27
C ASP A 84 14.15 -11.83 -7.54
N TYR A 85 14.16 -13.16 -7.56
CA TYR A 85 15.23 -13.92 -6.91
C TYR A 85 16.57 -13.74 -7.61
N THR A 86 16.57 -13.58 -8.93
CA THR A 86 17.78 -13.21 -9.67
C THR A 86 18.33 -11.86 -9.20
N GLY A 87 17.45 -10.86 -9.05
CA GLY A 87 17.86 -9.55 -8.51
C GLY A 87 18.33 -9.60 -7.05
N LEU A 88 17.80 -10.53 -6.25
CA LEU A 88 18.12 -10.71 -4.84
C LEU A 88 19.29 -11.69 -4.59
N GLU A 89 19.90 -12.29 -5.62
CA GLU A 89 20.89 -13.36 -5.47
C GLU A 89 22.01 -13.00 -4.48
N LYS A 90 22.59 -11.82 -4.58
CA LYS A 90 23.65 -11.33 -3.69
C LYS A 90 23.22 -11.27 -2.23
N ILE A 91 21.99 -10.80 -1.97
CA ILE A 91 21.44 -10.66 -0.61
C ILE A 91 21.14 -12.04 -0.03
N LEU A 92 20.51 -12.91 -0.80
CA LEU A 92 20.13 -14.25 -0.35
C LEU A 92 21.34 -15.17 -0.16
N ALA A 93 22.41 -15.00 -0.95
CA ALA A 93 23.65 -15.74 -0.81
C ALA A 93 24.37 -15.50 0.53
N THR A 94 24.08 -14.39 1.22
CA THR A 94 24.64 -14.14 2.56
C THR A 94 24.12 -15.09 3.64
N GLY A 95 22.99 -15.76 3.39
CA GLY A 95 22.32 -16.62 4.37
C GLY A 95 21.68 -15.87 5.56
N THR A 96 21.72 -14.53 5.54
CA THR A 96 21.18 -13.69 6.63
C THR A 96 19.65 -13.65 6.64
N PHE A 97 19.04 -13.71 5.47
CA PHE A 97 17.61 -13.56 5.30
C PHE A 97 16.96 -14.82 4.70
N ASP A 98 15.75 -15.11 5.15
CA ASP A 98 14.92 -16.13 4.51
C ASP A 98 14.54 -15.71 3.08
N LYS A 99 14.30 -16.71 2.21
CA LYS A 99 13.76 -16.48 0.87
C LYS A 99 12.36 -15.86 0.98
N PRO A 100 12.12 -14.64 0.44
CA PRO A 100 10.81 -13.99 0.50
C PRO A 100 9.80 -14.71 -0.40
N THR A 101 8.52 -14.63 -0.05
CA THR A 101 7.41 -15.15 -0.87
C THR A 101 6.51 -14.03 -1.40
N ILE A 102 6.56 -12.87 -0.77
CA ILE A 102 5.78 -11.68 -1.12
C ILE A 102 6.69 -10.47 -1.19
N LYS A 103 6.44 -9.60 -2.16
CA LYS A 103 7.00 -8.25 -2.20
C LYS A 103 5.89 -7.21 -2.08
N ILE A 104 6.13 -6.17 -1.29
CA ILE A 104 5.27 -5.01 -1.17
C ILE A 104 6.01 -3.84 -1.82
N SER A 105 5.52 -3.38 -2.98
CA SER A 105 6.06 -2.22 -3.68
C SER A 105 5.45 -0.94 -3.11
N VAL A 106 6.23 -0.14 -2.42
CA VAL A 106 5.81 1.16 -1.88
C VAL A 106 6.07 2.23 -2.94
N TYR A 107 5.05 2.52 -3.75
CA TYR A 107 5.17 3.50 -4.84
C TYR A 107 4.86 4.93 -4.39
N LYS A 108 4.16 5.11 -3.27
CA LYS A 108 3.83 6.42 -2.72
C LYS A 108 3.92 6.44 -1.19
N ASN A 109 4.62 7.44 -0.68
CA ASN A 109 4.69 7.71 0.75
C ASN A 109 4.92 9.23 0.94
N ARG A 110 3.82 9.96 1.15
CA ARG A 110 3.84 11.43 1.13
C ARG A 110 4.57 12.03 2.34
N ARG A 111 4.50 11.37 3.49
CA ARG A 111 5.08 11.86 4.75
C ARG A 111 6.26 11.02 5.25
N GLY A 112 6.49 9.87 4.65
CA GLY A 112 7.53 8.96 5.06
C GLY A 112 8.80 9.10 4.22
N ARG A 113 9.90 8.65 4.79
CA ARG A 113 11.23 8.66 4.18
C ARG A 113 11.35 7.70 2.99
N TYR A 114 10.65 6.56 3.04
CA TYR A 114 10.81 5.48 2.07
C TYR A 114 9.67 5.46 1.05
N LYS A 115 10.02 5.71 -0.20
CA LYS A 115 9.18 5.51 -1.39
C LYS A 115 10.05 4.93 -2.51
N GLY A 116 9.46 4.22 -3.46
CA GLY A 116 10.21 3.58 -4.54
C GLY A 116 11.06 2.42 -4.01
N ILE A 117 10.51 1.66 -3.07
CA ILE A 117 11.18 0.54 -2.45
C ILE A 117 10.34 -0.73 -2.55
N TYR A 118 11.01 -1.87 -2.43
CA TYR A 118 10.39 -3.16 -2.17
C TYR A 118 10.61 -3.54 -0.71
N LEU A 119 9.52 -3.85 -0.01
CA LEU A 119 9.58 -4.54 1.28
C LEU A 119 9.37 -6.03 1.01
N TRP A 120 10.39 -6.83 1.28
CA TRP A 120 10.38 -8.28 1.08
C TRP A 120 9.87 -8.96 2.32
N CYS A 121 8.90 -9.86 2.13
CA CYS A 121 8.20 -10.50 3.23
C CYS A 121 8.10 -12.01 3.00
N LYS A 122 7.99 -12.75 4.10
CA LYS A 122 7.60 -14.16 4.11
C LYS A 122 6.16 -14.26 4.58
N ALA A 123 5.30 -14.86 3.74
CA ALA A 123 3.92 -15.11 4.09
C ALA A 123 3.74 -16.53 4.59
N ASP A 124 2.96 -16.66 5.66
CA ASP A 124 2.32 -17.88 6.09
C ASP A 124 0.83 -17.77 5.81
N LEU A 125 0.42 -18.33 4.67
CA LEU A 125 -0.97 -18.24 4.20
C LEU A 125 -1.93 -19.10 5.04
N GLY A 126 -1.41 -20.10 5.76
CA GLY A 126 -2.23 -20.95 6.62
C GLY A 126 -2.81 -20.19 7.81
N VAL A 127 -2.12 -19.16 8.28
CA VAL A 127 -2.54 -18.31 9.41
C VAL A 127 -2.69 -16.84 9.02
N CYS A 128 -2.70 -16.54 7.72
CA CYS A 128 -2.82 -15.17 7.17
C CYS A 128 -1.79 -14.19 7.76
N ARG A 129 -0.55 -14.65 7.99
CA ARG A 129 0.52 -13.86 8.60
C ARG A 129 1.58 -13.48 7.56
N ILE A 130 1.97 -12.21 7.56
CA ILE A 130 3.07 -11.69 6.75
C ILE A 130 4.15 -11.17 7.69
N ARG A 131 5.39 -11.65 7.53
CA ARG A 131 6.55 -11.23 8.30
C ARG A 131 7.51 -10.46 7.39
N PRO A 132 7.86 -9.20 7.69
CA PRO A 132 8.88 -8.47 6.95
C PRO A 132 10.27 -9.11 7.18
N LEU A 133 11.09 -9.11 6.14
CA LEU A 133 12.45 -9.66 6.16
C LEU A 133 13.48 -8.55 5.98
N PHE A 134 13.42 -7.84 4.86
CA PHE A 134 14.33 -6.74 4.51
C PHE A 134 13.67 -5.84 3.46
N ALA A 135 14.30 -4.70 3.19
CA ALA A 135 13.87 -3.79 2.13
C ALA A 135 15.01 -3.55 1.12
N THR A 136 14.62 -3.31 -0.14
CA THR A 136 15.53 -2.90 -1.20
C THR A 136 14.97 -1.70 -1.96
N GLY A 137 15.82 -0.99 -2.68
CA GLY A 137 15.40 -0.13 -3.77
C GLY A 137 14.76 -0.95 -4.91
N TRP A 138 14.28 -0.26 -5.92
CA TRP A 138 13.81 -0.92 -7.16
C TRP A 138 14.96 -1.53 -7.97
N ASP A 139 16.20 -1.11 -7.66
CA ASP A 139 17.46 -1.64 -8.17
C ASP A 139 17.97 -2.89 -7.45
N TYR A 140 17.18 -3.41 -6.48
CA TYR A 140 17.50 -4.54 -5.61
C TYR A 140 18.69 -4.29 -4.65
N GLU A 141 19.15 -3.05 -4.50
CA GLU A 141 20.17 -2.74 -3.49
C GLU A 141 19.52 -2.68 -2.09
N LEU A 142 20.21 -3.30 -1.10
CA LEU A 142 19.71 -3.39 0.28
C LEU A 142 19.61 -2.01 0.92
N ILE A 143 18.45 -1.71 1.48
CA ILE A 143 18.25 -0.48 2.24
C ILE A 143 18.30 -0.83 3.74
N PRO A 144 19.24 -0.25 4.49
CA PRO A 144 19.21 -0.37 5.94
C PRO A 144 17.98 0.36 6.46
N ILE A 145 17.05 -0.39 7.04
CA ILE A 145 15.93 0.19 7.78
C ILE A 145 16.45 0.42 9.19
N ASP A 146 16.70 1.68 9.52
CA ASP A 146 16.97 2.06 10.89
C ASP A 146 15.79 1.63 11.76
N ASP A 147 16.06 1.08 12.94
CA ASP A 147 15.04 0.78 13.94
C ASP A 147 14.23 2.05 14.21
N THR A 148 13.12 2.18 13.51
CA THR A 148 12.19 3.27 13.75
C THR A 148 11.51 2.96 15.08
N ARG A 149 12.02 3.51 16.18
CA ARG A 149 11.29 3.56 17.43
C ARG A 149 10.06 4.43 17.18
N ILE A 150 8.92 3.80 17.03
CA ILE A 150 7.64 4.50 16.98
C ILE A 150 7.41 4.98 18.41
N HIS A 151 7.72 6.25 18.66
CA HIS A 151 7.23 6.92 19.86
C HIS A 151 5.74 7.16 19.63
N ILE A 152 4.93 6.29 20.20
CA ILE A 152 3.50 6.55 20.36
C ILE A 152 3.44 7.59 21.47
N ALA A 153 3.32 8.87 21.10
CA ALA A 153 2.85 9.86 22.05
C ALA A 153 1.46 9.41 22.50
N SER A 154 1.28 9.08 23.76
CA SER A 154 -0.03 8.79 24.31
C SER A 154 -0.89 10.03 24.06
N ALA A 155 -2.00 9.86 23.35
CA ALA A 155 -2.94 10.96 23.07
C ALA A 155 -3.76 11.36 24.30
N PHE A 156 -3.49 10.74 25.44
CA PHE A 156 -4.11 11.06 26.71
C PHE A 156 -3.03 11.68 27.61
N PRO A 157 -3.21 12.90 28.08
CA PRO A 157 -2.38 13.41 29.18
C PRO A 157 -2.60 12.47 30.35
N ASP A 158 -1.49 12.03 30.96
CA ASP A 158 -1.57 11.35 32.23
C ASP A 158 -2.30 12.28 33.18
N ASP A 159 -3.44 11.84 33.72
CA ASP A 159 -4.10 12.51 34.82
C ASP A 159 -3.10 12.50 35.99
N GLU A 160 -2.35 13.59 36.11
CA GLU A 160 -1.57 13.83 37.34
C GLU A 160 -2.56 13.88 38.48
N ASN A 161 -2.56 12.83 39.29
CA ASN A 161 -3.26 12.79 40.53
C ASN A 161 -2.78 13.97 41.38
N GLU A 162 -3.67 14.92 41.59
CA GLU A 162 -3.57 15.87 42.68
C GLU A 162 -3.85 15.08 43.99
N ASP A 163 -2.83 14.91 44.81
CA ASP A 163 -2.96 14.72 46.28
C ASP A 163 -2.96 16.07 46.98
#